data_6f0cfbbb4f1c215d5652c2478cea241e
#
_entry.id   6f0cfbbb4f1c215d5652c2478cea241e
#
_cell.length_a   1.000
_cell.length_b   1.000
_cell.length_c   1.000
_cell.angle_alpha   90.00
_cell.angle_beta   90.00
_cell.angle_gamma   90.00
#
_symmetry.space_group_name_H-M   'P 1'
#
loop_
_entity.id
_entity.type
_entity.pdbx_description
1 polymer ?
#
loop_
_entity_poly.entity_id
_entity_poly.type
_entity_poly.pdbx_seq_one_letter_code
_entity_poly.pdbx_strand_id
1 'polypeptide(L)'
;MKNLIAANDNSSVKSKPKVKRALFYTLFIAFPIIHYLVFYVYINFNSFLMAFRTYSLDPLKGMTYKFAGWQNFSDAWQLLVKSGDRIWMSVLFLAVSIFFSTPLALLFSYYIYKKRFASGVFRVMLFLPQILSGVILGLLFRYMCNQVAGWFAEKWFHTAAKNLLTSPSSQVWMVIFFNVLMSFGVNVLTYSGTMSGINQSLIESAELDGCNPLQEFRYIVLPMIWPTVTTLMVVGFSRIFTEQWQVLRFCRCIPVRRTIWDIIST
;
A
#
# COMPACT_ATOMS: atom_id res chain seq x y z
N MET A 1 6.90 59.74 55.26
CA MET A 1 6.34 58.49 55.78
C MET A 1 6.30 57.53 54.61
N LYS A 2 7.35 56.86 54.21
CA LYS A 2 8.17 55.77 54.75
C LYS A 2 7.29 54.55 55.12
N ASN A 3 7.58 53.48 54.24
CA ASN A 3 7.51 52.08 54.58
C ASN A 3 6.12 51.44 54.69
N LEU A 4 5.91 50.61 53.74
CA LEU A 4 5.16 49.38 53.73
C LEU A 4 4.73 49.20 52.26
N ILE A 5 5.18 48.25 51.49
CA ILE A 5 5.06 46.83 51.68
C ILE A 5 6.01 46.14 50.67
N ALA A 6 6.98 45.48 51.17
CA ALA A 6 7.63 44.39 50.46
C ALA A 6 6.93 43.10 50.96
N ALA A 7 5.86 42.72 50.34
CA ALA A 7 5.32 41.39 50.49
C ALA A 7 5.92 40.51 49.38
N ASN A 8 6.99 39.87 49.76
CA ASN A 8 7.68 38.83 49.04
C ASN A 8 6.75 37.61 48.95
N ASP A 9 5.99 37.50 47.87
CA ASP A 9 5.26 36.30 47.57
C ASP A 9 6.10 35.36 46.71
N ASN A 10 7.15 34.82 47.36
CA ASN A 10 7.89 33.66 46.89
C ASN A 10 7.00 32.40 47.06
N SER A 11 5.91 32.33 46.34
CA SER A 11 5.25 31.05 46.08
C SER A 11 6.21 30.20 45.22
N SER A 12 7.11 29.53 45.91
CA SER A 12 7.92 28.46 45.34
C SER A 12 6.96 27.44 44.73
N VAL A 13 6.75 27.55 43.42
CA VAL A 13 6.16 26.49 42.60
C VAL A 13 7.11 25.31 42.77
N LYS A 14 6.83 24.44 43.72
CA LYS A 14 7.53 23.15 43.89
C LYS A 14 7.41 22.41 42.58
N SER A 15 8.45 22.48 41.74
CA SER A 15 8.57 21.70 40.55
C SER A 15 8.53 20.22 40.96
N LYS A 16 7.38 19.58 40.75
CA LYS A 16 7.24 18.14 40.99
C LYS A 16 8.37 17.44 40.31
N PRO A 17 9.03 16.49 40.95
CA PRO A 17 10.35 15.99 40.56
C PRO A 17 10.32 15.52 39.10
N LYS A 18 11.19 16.09 38.29
CA LYS A 18 11.40 15.74 36.86
C LYS A 18 11.57 14.23 36.67
N VAL A 19 12.12 13.57 37.71
CA VAL A 19 12.32 12.11 37.78
C VAL A 19 11.00 11.32 37.74
N LYS A 20 9.94 11.72 38.45
CA LYS A 20 8.65 11.01 38.41
C LYS A 20 7.98 11.09 37.05
N ARG A 21 8.10 12.22 36.35
CA ARG A 21 7.60 12.38 34.99
C ARG A 21 8.43 11.54 34.00
N ALA A 22 9.74 11.59 34.11
CA ALA A 22 10.62 10.77 33.27
C ALA A 22 10.34 9.28 33.47
N LEU A 23 10.21 8.82 34.72
CA LEU A 23 9.90 7.44 35.03
C LEU A 23 8.55 7.00 34.45
N PHE A 24 7.52 7.87 34.55
CA PHE A 24 6.21 7.58 33.96
C PHE A 24 6.29 7.42 32.43
N TYR A 25 6.96 8.37 31.75
CA TYR A 25 7.12 8.26 30.29
C TYR A 25 7.96 7.06 29.88
N THR A 26 9.03 6.75 30.61
CA THR A 26 9.86 5.57 30.34
C THR A 26 9.07 4.29 30.51
N LEU A 27 8.27 4.16 31.58
CA LEU A 27 7.46 2.98 31.84
C LEU A 27 6.35 2.81 30.79
N PHE A 28 5.74 3.93 30.37
CA PHE A 28 4.70 3.91 29.34
C PHE A 28 5.24 3.53 27.97
N ILE A 29 6.46 3.99 27.62
CA ILE A 29 7.13 3.68 26.34
C ILE A 29 7.81 2.31 26.40
N ALA A 30 8.20 1.81 27.58
CA ALA A 30 8.87 0.52 27.72
C ALA A 30 8.01 -0.65 27.19
N PHE A 31 6.71 -0.64 27.42
CA PHE A 31 5.82 -1.69 26.95
C PHE A 31 5.82 -1.85 25.42
N PRO A 32 5.56 -0.81 24.60
CA PRO A 32 5.64 -0.94 23.14
C PRO A 32 7.06 -1.23 22.63
N ILE A 33 8.11 -0.76 23.31
CA ILE A 33 9.49 -1.09 22.93
C ILE A 33 9.76 -2.58 23.17
N ILE A 34 9.43 -3.12 24.32
CA ILE A 34 9.61 -4.54 24.63
C ILE A 34 8.80 -5.41 23.66
N HIS A 35 7.53 -5.01 23.41
CA HIS A 35 6.69 -5.69 22.44
C HIS A 35 7.33 -5.71 21.04
N TYR A 36 7.85 -4.56 20.58
CA TYR A 36 8.56 -4.47 19.30
C TYR A 36 9.83 -5.33 19.27
N LEU A 37 10.64 -5.32 20.31
CA LEU A 37 11.85 -6.12 20.38
C LEU A 37 11.54 -7.62 20.36
N VAL A 38 10.52 -8.07 21.10
CA VAL A 38 10.15 -9.49 21.17
C VAL A 38 9.49 -9.96 19.88
N PHE A 39 8.45 -9.27 19.43
CA PHE A 39 7.64 -9.76 18.31
C PHE A 39 8.20 -9.38 16.92
N TYR A 40 8.92 -8.26 16.81
CA TYR A 40 9.46 -7.85 15.54
C TYR A 40 10.93 -8.24 15.39
N VAL A 41 11.78 -7.83 16.30
CA VAL A 41 13.24 -8.06 16.19
C VAL A 41 13.56 -9.55 16.31
N TYR A 42 13.03 -10.26 17.31
CA TYR A 42 13.30 -11.68 17.50
C TYR A 42 12.81 -12.54 16.32
N ILE A 43 11.58 -12.30 15.82
CA ILE A 43 11.03 -13.06 14.68
C ILE A 43 11.82 -12.76 13.40
N ASN A 44 12.13 -11.49 13.12
CA ASN A 44 12.90 -11.15 11.92
C ASN A 44 14.35 -11.64 12.01
N PHE A 45 14.95 -11.66 13.21
CA PHE A 45 16.28 -12.24 13.40
C PHE A 45 16.28 -13.75 13.11
N ASN A 46 15.25 -14.48 13.56
CA ASN A 46 15.11 -15.89 13.22
C ASN A 46 14.92 -16.11 11.71
N SER A 47 14.13 -15.27 11.04
CA SER A 47 13.97 -15.29 9.59
C SER A 47 15.29 -15.01 8.85
N PHE A 48 16.11 -14.09 9.38
CA PHE A 48 17.44 -13.84 8.87
C PHE A 48 18.36 -15.05 9.04
N LEU A 49 18.32 -15.72 10.18
CA LEU A 49 19.07 -16.96 10.38
C LEU A 49 18.61 -18.08 9.44
N MET A 50 17.32 -18.16 9.13
CA MET A 50 16.78 -19.13 8.17
C MET A 50 17.32 -18.91 6.76
N ALA A 51 17.67 -17.67 6.37
CA ALA A 51 18.30 -17.40 5.08
C ALA A 51 19.64 -18.13 4.88
N PHE A 52 20.33 -18.47 5.96
CA PHE A 52 21.59 -19.22 5.94
C PHE A 52 21.42 -20.73 6.18
N ARG A 53 20.18 -21.21 6.34
CA ARG A 53 19.88 -22.62 6.59
C ARG A 53 19.03 -23.19 5.47
N THR A 54 19.34 -24.44 5.08
CA THR A 54 18.48 -25.23 4.21
C THR A 54 17.78 -26.29 5.06
N TYR A 55 16.49 -26.48 4.82
CA TYR A 55 15.71 -27.52 5.45
C TYR A 55 15.48 -28.66 4.48
N SER A 56 15.70 -29.88 4.95
CA SER A 56 15.36 -31.12 4.25
C SER A 56 14.35 -31.92 5.07
N LEU A 57 13.30 -32.38 4.42
CA LEU A 57 12.33 -33.31 5.00
C LEU A 57 12.85 -34.74 4.86
N ASP A 58 13.39 -35.29 5.94
CA ASP A 58 13.73 -36.71 6.00
C ASP A 58 12.49 -37.49 6.46
N PRO A 59 12.05 -38.53 5.73
CA PRO A 59 10.86 -39.32 6.11
C PRO A 59 10.95 -39.99 7.47
N LEU A 60 12.19 -40.23 7.97
CA LEU A 60 12.45 -40.92 9.25
C LEU A 60 12.84 -39.96 10.38
N LYS A 61 13.41 -38.79 10.09
CA LYS A 61 13.94 -37.86 11.09
C LYS A 61 13.17 -36.53 11.18
N GLY A 62 12.15 -36.33 10.33
CA GLY A 62 11.41 -35.06 10.26
C GLY A 62 12.21 -33.92 9.59
N MET A 63 11.94 -32.69 10.01
CA MET A 63 12.67 -31.53 9.49
C MET A 63 14.08 -31.45 10.06
N THR A 64 15.07 -31.57 9.19
CA THR A 64 16.48 -31.35 9.53
C THR A 64 16.98 -30.04 8.93
N TYR A 65 17.67 -29.25 9.76
CA TYR A 65 18.27 -27.98 9.36
C TYR A 65 19.76 -28.16 9.13
N LYS A 66 20.24 -27.82 7.93
CA LYS A 66 21.66 -27.80 7.61
C LYS A 66 22.08 -26.34 7.32
N PHE A 67 23.29 -26.01 7.78
CA PHE A 67 23.86 -24.69 7.45
C PHE A 67 24.27 -24.66 5.99
N ALA A 68 23.64 -23.78 5.20
CA ALA A 68 23.86 -23.64 3.76
C ALA A 68 24.80 -22.47 3.38
N GLY A 69 25.22 -21.68 4.38
CA GLY A 69 26.06 -20.50 4.12
C GLY A 69 25.44 -19.54 3.09
N TRP A 70 26.18 -19.17 2.07
CA TRP A 70 25.75 -18.26 1.01
C TRP A 70 25.01 -18.94 -0.16
N GLN A 71 24.81 -20.23 -0.10
CA GLN A 71 24.23 -20.99 -1.22
C GLN A 71 22.79 -20.51 -1.53
N ASN A 72 21.98 -20.29 -0.50
CA ASN A 72 20.62 -19.77 -0.70
C ASN A 72 20.58 -18.40 -1.40
N PHE A 73 21.58 -17.56 -1.19
CA PHE A 73 21.70 -16.27 -1.88
C PHE A 73 22.09 -16.44 -3.34
N SER A 74 23.00 -17.37 -3.62
CA SER A 74 23.39 -17.72 -5.00
C SER A 74 22.19 -18.28 -5.76
N ASP A 75 21.43 -19.18 -5.15
CA ASP A 75 20.24 -19.79 -5.74
C ASP A 75 19.15 -18.73 -5.98
N ALA A 76 18.94 -17.84 -5.00
CA ALA A 76 18.02 -16.71 -5.16
C ALA A 76 18.43 -15.77 -6.29
N TRP A 77 19.75 -15.49 -6.45
CA TRP A 77 20.26 -14.69 -7.55
C TRP A 77 20.04 -15.36 -8.91
N GLN A 78 20.32 -16.64 -9.01
CA GLN A 78 20.05 -17.40 -10.23
C GLN A 78 18.57 -17.44 -10.58
N LEU A 79 17.69 -17.58 -9.58
CA LEU A 79 16.23 -17.50 -9.75
C LEU A 79 15.78 -16.13 -10.22
N LEU A 80 16.38 -15.06 -9.71
CA LEU A 80 16.10 -13.69 -10.17
C LEU A 80 16.50 -13.50 -11.64
N VAL A 81 17.68 -13.93 -12.00
CA VAL A 81 18.18 -13.81 -13.39
C VAL A 81 17.32 -14.63 -14.37
N LYS A 82 16.95 -15.86 -13.98
CA LYS A 82 16.05 -16.72 -14.79
C LYS A 82 14.61 -16.18 -14.84
N SER A 83 14.21 -15.34 -13.89
CA SER A 83 12.85 -14.82 -13.76
C SER A 83 12.69 -13.39 -14.29
N GLY A 84 13.44 -13.01 -15.31
CA GLY A 84 13.42 -11.66 -15.90
C GLY A 84 12.00 -11.14 -16.21
N ASP A 85 11.13 -12.02 -16.70
CA ASP A 85 9.72 -11.68 -16.95
C ASP A 85 8.97 -11.19 -15.71
N ARG A 86 9.28 -11.75 -14.53
CA ARG A 86 8.63 -11.33 -13.27
C ARG A 86 9.12 -9.98 -12.82
N ILE A 87 10.40 -9.68 -13.00
CA ILE A 87 10.97 -8.37 -12.70
C ILE A 87 10.35 -7.33 -13.62
N TRP A 88 10.26 -7.64 -14.92
CA TRP A 88 9.60 -6.76 -15.89
C TRP A 88 8.15 -6.46 -15.52
N MET A 89 7.40 -7.48 -15.12
CA MET A 89 6.02 -7.31 -14.61
C MET A 89 5.97 -6.38 -13.40
N SER A 90 6.90 -6.52 -12.47
CA SER A 90 6.97 -5.65 -11.29
C SER A 90 7.24 -4.20 -11.65
N VAL A 91 8.14 -3.97 -12.59
CA VAL A 91 8.42 -2.63 -13.12
C VAL A 91 7.22 -2.04 -13.85
N LEU A 92 6.52 -2.86 -14.64
CA LEU A 92 5.29 -2.45 -15.33
C LEU A 92 4.19 -2.05 -14.35
N PHE A 93 4.00 -2.82 -13.27
CA PHE A 93 3.07 -2.47 -12.20
C PHE A 93 3.40 -1.11 -11.56
N LEU A 94 4.68 -0.89 -11.27
CA LEU A 94 5.16 0.38 -10.73
C LEU A 94 4.87 1.53 -11.70
N ALA A 95 5.21 1.34 -12.96
CA ALA A 95 4.99 2.37 -13.98
C ALA A 95 3.50 2.73 -14.09
N VAL A 96 2.61 1.75 -14.17
CA VAL A 96 1.16 1.99 -14.21
C VAL A 96 0.67 2.66 -12.93
N SER A 97 1.19 2.27 -11.76
CA SER A 97 0.82 2.90 -10.49
C SER A 97 1.22 4.38 -10.44
N ILE A 98 2.44 4.70 -10.83
CA ILE A 98 2.97 6.07 -10.77
C ILE A 98 2.37 6.95 -11.88
N PHE A 99 2.38 6.48 -13.13
CA PHE A 99 2.03 7.31 -14.27
C PHE A 99 0.53 7.34 -14.59
N PHE A 100 -0.21 6.34 -14.16
CA PHE A 100 -1.64 6.26 -14.44
C PHE A 100 -2.49 6.36 -13.16
N SER A 101 -2.26 5.50 -12.17
CA SER A 101 -3.10 5.43 -10.98
C SER A 101 -2.98 6.69 -10.12
N THR A 102 -1.76 7.18 -9.89
CA THR A 102 -1.53 8.36 -9.02
C THR A 102 -2.11 9.65 -9.60
N PRO A 103 -1.87 10.03 -10.87
CA PRO A 103 -2.49 11.23 -11.44
C PRO A 103 -4.03 11.14 -11.46
N LEU A 104 -4.55 9.97 -11.80
CA LEU A 104 -5.99 9.74 -11.80
C LEU A 104 -6.57 9.89 -10.37
N ALA A 105 -5.92 9.31 -9.37
CA ALA A 105 -6.33 9.45 -7.97
C ALA A 105 -6.26 10.90 -7.49
N LEU A 106 -5.27 11.67 -7.90
CA LEU A 106 -5.15 13.09 -7.58
C LEU A 106 -6.30 13.91 -8.19
N LEU A 107 -6.66 13.65 -9.44
CA LEU A 107 -7.78 14.33 -10.11
C LEU A 107 -9.12 14.02 -9.42
N PHE A 108 -9.39 12.75 -9.12
CA PHE A 108 -10.60 12.36 -8.39
C PHE A 108 -10.63 12.92 -6.96
N SER A 109 -9.48 12.97 -6.30
CA SER A 109 -9.36 13.57 -4.97
C SER A 109 -9.68 15.06 -4.98
N TYR A 110 -9.22 15.78 -6.00
CA TYR A 110 -9.52 17.19 -6.19
C TYR A 110 -11.01 17.41 -6.48
N TYR A 111 -11.62 16.54 -7.28
CA TYR A 111 -13.06 16.56 -7.52
C TYR A 111 -13.86 16.42 -6.23
N ILE A 112 -13.47 15.47 -5.37
CA ILE A 112 -14.12 15.24 -4.07
C ILE A 112 -13.87 16.43 -3.11
N TYR A 113 -12.65 16.96 -3.10
CA TYR A 113 -12.27 18.12 -2.29
C TYR A 113 -13.12 19.35 -2.60
N LYS A 114 -13.34 19.67 -3.87
CA LYS A 114 -14.21 20.79 -4.31
C LYS A 114 -15.70 20.52 -4.07
N LYS A 115 -16.07 19.43 -3.43
CA LYS A 115 -17.48 19.06 -3.10
C LYS A 115 -18.43 19.21 -4.29
N ARG A 116 -17.98 18.82 -5.50
CA ARG A 116 -18.78 18.84 -6.71
C ARG A 116 -19.96 17.86 -6.61
N PHE A 117 -20.88 17.92 -7.59
CA PHE A 117 -22.08 17.08 -7.63
C PHE A 117 -21.76 15.62 -7.36
N ALA A 118 -22.54 14.97 -6.45
CA ALA A 118 -22.38 13.57 -6.06
C ALA A 118 -21.01 13.17 -5.45
N SER A 119 -20.17 14.12 -5.02
CA SER A 119 -18.84 13.83 -4.43
C SER A 119 -18.92 12.87 -3.23
N GLY A 120 -19.98 12.95 -2.43
CA GLY A 120 -20.22 12.02 -1.32
C GLY A 120 -20.48 10.58 -1.78
N VAL A 121 -21.26 10.41 -2.84
CA VAL A 121 -21.54 9.09 -3.43
C VAL A 121 -20.26 8.50 -4.03
N PHE A 122 -19.52 9.29 -4.79
CA PHE A 122 -18.21 8.84 -5.32
C PHE A 122 -17.25 8.41 -4.23
N ARG A 123 -17.19 9.16 -3.12
CA ARG A 123 -16.36 8.80 -1.96
C ARG A 123 -16.73 7.44 -1.39
N VAL A 124 -18.02 7.18 -1.21
CA VAL A 124 -18.51 5.89 -0.69
C VAL A 124 -18.24 4.76 -1.69
N MET A 125 -18.54 4.96 -2.96
CA MET A 125 -18.32 3.95 -4.01
C MET A 125 -16.85 3.55 -4.15
N LEU A 126 -15.94 4.51 -4.07
CA LEU A 126 -14.50 4.25 -4.16
C LEU A 126 -13.96 3.55 -2.91
N PHE A 127 -14.59 3.76 -1.76
CA PHE A 127 -14.17 3.12 -0.51
C PHE A 127 -14.82 1.74 -0.29
N LEU A 128 -15.96 1.48 -0.91
CA LEU A 128 -16.71 0.23 -0.73
C LEU A 128 -15.84 -1.03 -0.93
N PRO A 129 -14.97 -1.12 -1.96
CA PRO A 129 -14.09 -2.28 -2.13
C PRO A 129 -13.14 -2.53 -0.95
N GLN A 130 -12.77 -1.49 -0.20
CA GLN A 130 -11.85 -1.61 0.93
C GLN A 130 -12.48 -2.22 2.18
N ILE A 131 -13.81 -2.14 2.29
CA ILE A 131 -14.56 -2.71 3.43
C ILE A 131 -14.73 -4.22 3.25
N LEU A 132 -14.73 -4.69 2.00
CA LEU A 132 -14.90 -6.10 1.70
C LEU A 132 -13.59 -6.87 1.90
N SER A 133 -13.71 -8.14 2.31
CA SER A 133 -12.54 -9.02 2.38
C SER A 133 -11.87 -9.16 1.02
N GLY A 134 -10.54 -9.05 0.97
CA GLY A 134 -9.76 -9.23 -0.25
C GLY A 134 -10.00 -10.58 -0.95
N VAL A 135 -10.34 -11.63 -0.17
CA VAL A 135 -10.70 -12.95 -0.71
C VAL A 135 -12.03 -12.88 -1.48
N ILE A 136 -13.04 -12.24 -0.90
CA ILE A 136 -14.36 -12.08 -1.53
C ILE A 136 -14.23 -11.25 -2.80
N LEU A 137 -13.49 -10.14 -2.74
CA LEU A 137 -13.26 -9.28 -3.90
C LEU A 137 -12.54 -10.00 -5.03
N GLY A 138 -11.55 -10.79 -4.70
CA GLY A 138 -10.85 -11.57 -5.71
C GLY A 138 -11.73 -12.65 -6.34
N LEU A 139 -12.56 -13.35 -5.56
CA LEU A 139 -13.53 -14.31 -6.11
C LEU A 139 -14.55 -13.62 -7.02
N LEU A 140 -15.05 -12.46 -6.60
CA LEU A 140 -16.00 -11.66 -7.38
C LEU A 140 -15.36 -11.15 -8.68
N PHE A 141 -14.13 -10.68 -8.61
CA PHE A 141 -13.36 -10.25 -9.78
C PHE A 141 -13.12 -11.42 -10.76
N ARG A 142 -12.74 -12.58 -10.23
CA ARG A 142 -12.60 -13.80 -11.04
C ARG A 142 -13.89 -14.17 -11.74
N TYR A 143 -15.02 -14.14 -11.03
CA TYR A 143 -16.34 -14.40 -11.60
C TYR A 143 -16.67 -13.39 -12.71
N MET A 144 -16.44 -12.11 -12.47
CA MET A 144 -16.65 -11.07 -13.47
C MET A 144 -15.79 -11.27 -14.72
N CYS A 145 -14.51 -11.58 -14.57
CA CYS A 145 -13.60 -11.78 -15.70
C CYS A 145 -13.94 -13.04 -16.52
N ASN A 146 -14.40 -14.11 -15.87
CA ASN A 146 -14.65 -15.38 -16.56
C ASN A 146 -16.05 -15.47 -17.15
N GLN A 147 -17.04 -14.98 -16.45
CA GLN A 147 -18.45 -15.16 -16.85
C GLN A 147 -19.06 -13.89 -17.44
N VAL A 148 -18.97 -12.78 -16.71
CA VAL A 148 -19.64 -11.55 -17.12
C VAL A 148 -18.95 -10.94 -18.35
N ALA A 149 -17.63 -10.89 -18.37
CA ALA A 149 -16.89 -10.38 -19.53
C ALA A 149 -17.09 -11.27 -20.76
N GLY A 150 -17.14 -12.60 -20.56
CA GLY A 150 -17.46 -13.55 -21.63
C GLY A 150 -18.85 -13.33 -22.22
N TRP A 151 -19.85 -13.19 -21.37
CA TRP A 151 -21.24 -12.91 -21.79
C TRP A 151 -21.34 -11.57 -22.54
N PHE A 152 -20.66 -10.52 -22.08
CA PHE A 152 -20.60 -9.23 -22.79
C PHE A 152 -19.94 -9.36 -24.17
N ALA A 153 -18.81 -10.07 -24.25
CA ALA A 153 -18.08 -10.26 -25.50
C ALA A 153 -18.92 -11.02 -26.54
N GLU A 154 -19.64 -12.04 -26.11
CA GLU A 154 -20.53 -12.81 -26.98
C GLU A 154 -21.72 -11.99 -27.46
N LYS A 155 -22.38 -11.26 -26.54
CA LYS A 155 -23.60 -10.52 -26.84
C LYS A 155 -23.37 -9.26 -27.68
N TRP A 156 -22.26 -8.55 -27.47
CA TRP A 156 -22.00 -7.23 -28.11
C TRP A 156 -21.00 -7.32 -29.27
N PHE A 157 -20.05 -8.23 -29.20
CA PHE A 157 -18.98 -8.33 -30.20
C PHE A 157 -19.04 -9.61 -31.03
N HIS A 158 -20.04 -10.49 -30.80
CA HIS A 158 -20.19 -11.79 -31.49
C HIS A 158 -18.89 -12.60 -31.54
N THR A 159 -18.00 -12.40 -30.57
CA THR A 159 -16.72 -13.07 -30.48
C THR A 159 -16.82 -14.17 -29.43
N ALA A 160 -16.31 -15.38 -29.77
CA ALA A 160 -16.28 -16.48 -28.81
C ALA A 160 -15.60 -16.03 -27.51
N ALA A 161 -16.31 -16.20 -26.39
CA ALA A 161 -15.90 -15.79 -25.06
C ALA A 161 -14.57 -16.46 -24.67
N LYS A 162 -13.43 -15.82 -24.98
CA LYS A 162 -12.15 -16.21 -24.39
C LYS A 162 -12.15 -15.74 -22.93
N ASN A 163 -12.00 -16.70 -22.02
CA ASN A 163 -11.79 -16.37 -20.59
C ASN A 163 -10.59 -15.44 -20.47
N LEU A 164 -10.80 -14.19 -20.05
CA LEU A 164 -9.77 -13.15 -19.97
C LEU A 164 -8.62 -13.53 -19.04
N LEU A 165 -8.85 -14.42 -18.09
CA LEU A 165 -7.83 -14.92 -17.15
C LEU A 165 -7.07 -16.15 -17.67
N THR A 166 -7.45 -16.74 -18.80
CA THR A 166 -6.80 -17.95 -19.35
C THR A 166 -5.69 -17.61 -20.35
N SER A 167 -5.77 -16.44 -20.99
CA SER A 167 -4.73 -15.99 -21.92
C SER A 167 -3.61 -15.26 -21.15
N PRO A 168 -2.33 -15.62 -21.32
CA PRO A 168 -1.22 -15.02 -20.56
C PRO A 168 -1.13 -13.49 -20.69
N SER A 169 -1.38 -12.94 -21.86
CA SER A 169 -1.29 -11.50 -22.09
C SER A 169 -2.45 -10.72 -21.44
N SER A 170 -3.68 -11.22 -21.54
CA SER A 170 -4.83 -10.56 -20.92
C SER A 170 -4.85 -10.72 -19.39
N GLN A 171 -4.33 -11.84 -18.87
CA GLN A 171 -4.22 -12.09 -17.43
C GLN A 171 -3.41 -10.99 -16.73
N VAL A 172 -2.28 -10.58 -17.31
CA VAL A 172 -1.43 -9.52 -16.75
C VAL A 172 -2.19 -8.20 -16.61
N TRP A 173 -2.88 -7.80 -17.66
CA TRP A 173 -3.66 -6.56 -17.65
C TRP A 173 -4.83 -6.61 -16.65
N MET A 174 -5.48 -7.75 -16.51
CA MET A 174 -6.55 -7.94 -15.51
C MET A 174 -6.00 -7.85 -14.08
N VAL A 175 -4.83 -8.42 -13.82
CA VAL A 175 -4.16 -8.34 -12.51
C VAL A 175 -3.75 -6.90 -12.22
N ILE A 176 -3.19 -6.16 -13.19
CA ILE A 176 -2.86 -4.74 -13.06
C ILE A 176 -4.11 -3.94 -12.74
N PHE A 177 -5.18 -4.13 -13.51
CA PHE A 177 -6.45 -3.44 -13.29
C PHE A 177 -7.01 -3.68 -11.89
N PHE A 178 -7.01 -4.93 -11.43
CA PHE A 178 -7.47 -5.28 -10.08
C PHE A 178 -6.65 -4.58 -8.98
N ASN A 179 -5.32 -4.57 -9.10
CA ASN A 179 -4.47 -3.87 -8.14
C ASN A 179 -4.70 -2.36 -8.12
N VAL A 180 -4.80 -1.75 -9.31
CA VAL A 180 -5.12 -0.32 -9.42
C VAL A 180 -6.46 -0.04 -8.76
N LEU A 181 -7.49 -0.84 -9.04
CA LEU A 181 -8.82 -0.68 -8.45
C LEU A 181 -8.78 -0.78 -6.92
N MET A 182 -8.03 -1.74 -6.37
CA MET A 182 -7.91 -1.93 -4.93
C MET A 182 -7.18 -0.77 -4.22
N SER A 183 -6.10 -0.27 -4.79
CA SER A 183 -5.32 0.81 -4.19
C SER A 183 -5.94 2.20 -4.42
N PHE A 184 -6.72 2.35 -5.48
CA PHE A 184 -7.25 3.62 -5.93
C PHE A 184 -8.11 4.32 -4.87
N GLY A 185 -9.06 3.61 -4.27
CA GLY A 185 -9.97 4.16 -3.26
C GLY A 185 -9.25 4.73 -2.04
N VAL A 186 -8.25 4.02 -1.51
CA VAL A 186 -7.44 4.49 -0.37
C VAL A 186 -6.64 5.73 -0.74
N ASN A 187 -6.01 5.73 -1.92
CA ASN A 187 -5.22 6.86 -2.38
C ASN A 187 -6.09 8.11 -2.55
N VAL A 188 -7.27 7.97 -3.18
CA VAL A 188 -8.23 9.07 -3.36
C VAL A 188 -8.68 9.64 -2.02
N LEU A 189 -9.01 8.80 -1.04
CA LEU A 189 -9.42 9.26 0.29
C LEU A 189 -8.27 9.96 1.02
N THR A 190 -7.08 9.41 0.97
CA THR A 190 -5.90 10.00 1.63
C THR A 190 -5.59 11.37 1.04
N TYR A 191 -5.53 11.49 -0.28
CA TYR A 191 -5.28 12.76 -0.94
C TYR A 191 -6.40 13.78 -0.67
N SER A 192 -7.67 13.38 -0.78
CA SER A 192 -8.79 14.29 -0.51
C SER A 192 -8.83 14.74 0.96
N GLY A 193 -8.45 13.86 1.90
CA GLY A 193 -8.30 14.19 3.32
C GLY A 193 -7.20 15.22 3.54
N THR A 194 -6.04 15.04 2.92
CA THR A 194 -4.93 15.99 3.01
C THR A 194 -5.28 17.34 2.37
N MET A 195 -5.95 17.33 1.21
CA MET A 195 -6.44 18.55 0.57
C MET A 195 -7.41 19.32 1.46
N SER A 196 -8.26 18.62 2.21
CA SER A 196 -9.21 19.26 3.15
C SER A 196 -8.53 19.97 4.33
N GLY A 197 -7.25 19.68 4.58
CA GLY A 197 -6.44 20.38 5.59
C GLY A 197 -5.79 21.67 5.09
N ILE A 198 -5.93 22.02 3.80
CA ILE A 198 -5.41 23.26 3.25
C ILE A 198 -6.22 24.43 3.77
N ASN A 199 -5.53 25.52 4.15
CA ASN A 199 -6.18 26.71 4.65
C ASN A 199 -7.11 27.32 3.59
N GLN A 200 -8.39 27.42 3.92
CA GLN A 200 -9.41 27.91 3.01
C GLN A 200 -9.14 29.36 2.55
N SER A 201 -8.55 30.19 3.41
CA SER A 201 -8.23 31.58 3.06
C SER A 201 -7.23 31.69 1.90
N LEU A 202 -6.34 30.70 1.75
CA LEU A 202 -5.40 30.65 0.63
C LEU A 202 -6.13 30.39 -0.70
N ILE A 203 -7.13 29.52 -0.68
CA ILE A 203 -7.93 29.19 -1.85
C ILE A 203 -8.82 30.38 -2.26
N GLU A 204 -9.45 31.01 -1.27
CA GLU A 204 -10.28 32.20 -1.50
C GLU A 204 -9.48 33.37 -2.06
N SER A 205 -8.25 33.60 -1.56
CA SER A 205 -7.36 34.60 -2.12
C SER A 205 -7.01 34.33 -3.59
N ALA A 206 -6.74 33.08 -3.92
CA ALA A 206 -6.44 32.69 -5.29
C ALA A 206 -7.65 32.83 -6.22
N GLU A 207 -8.85 32.55 -5.72
CA GLU A 207 -10.10 32.76 -6.47
C GLU A 207 -10.34 34.26 -6.73
N LEU A 208 -10.03 35.15 -5.77
CA LEU A 208 -10.10 36.59 -5.95
C LEU A 208 -9.09 37.11 -7.00
N ASP A 209 -7.91 36.48 -7.05
CA ASP A 209 -6.90 36.78 -8.07
C ASP A 209 -7.25 36.22 -9.47
N GLY A 210 -8.45 35.61 -9.63
CA GLY A 210 -8.91 35.07 -10.91
C GLY A 210 -8.29 33.72 -11.28
N CYS A 211 -7.80 32.97 -10.32
CA CYS A 211 -7.17 31.68 -10.54
C CYS A 211 -8.16 30.64 -11.08
N ASN A 212 -7.81 29.99 -12.19
CA ASN A 212 -8.62 28.92 -12.77
C ASN A 212 -8.47 27.62 -11.93
N PRO A 213 -9.49 26.75 -11.83
CA PRO A 213 -9.41 25.51 -11.06
C PRO A 213 -8.19 24.62 -11.39
N LEU A 214 -7.74 24.61 -12.64
CA LEU A 214 -6.54 23.88 -13.05
C LEU A 214 -5.25 24.53 -12.53
N GLN A 215 -5.22 25.86 -12.52
CA GLN A 215 -4.11 26.64 -11.97
C GLN A 215 -4.05 26.49 -10.45
N GLU A 216 -5.20 26.59 -9.76
CA GLU A 216 -5.33 26.32 -8.33
C GLU A 216 -4.79 24.93 -7.99
N PHE A 217 -5.23 23.90 -8.70
CA PHE A 217 -4.75 22.54 -8.48
C PHE A 217 -3.23 22.42 -8.65
N ARG A 218 -2.68 22.97 -9.74
CA ARG A 218 -1.27 22.82 -10.10
C ARG A 218 -0.33 23.63 -9.21
N TYR A 219 -0.69 24.87 -8.88
CA TYR A 219 0.22 25.83 -8.22
C TYR A 219 0.01 25.91 -6.70
N ILE A 220 -1.17 25.55 -6.20
CA ILE A 220 -1.47 25.64 -4.77
C ILE A 220 -1.68 24.25 -4.16
N VAL A 221 -2.67 23.51 -4.66
CA VAL A 221 -3.08 22.24 -4.03
C VAL A 221 -1.98 21.18 -4.15
N LEU A 222 -1.47 20.95 -5.35
CA LEU A 222 -0.49 19.91 -5.61
C LEU A 222 0.83 20.11 -4.84
N PRO A 223 1.44 21.31 -4.79
CA PRO A 223 2.63 21.53 -3.97
C PRO A 223 2.39 21.32 -2.49
N MET A 224 1.22 21.73 -1.97
CA MET A 224 0.91 21.58 -0.54
C MET A 224 0.71 20.12 -0.11
N ILE A 225 0.16 19.27 -0.98
CA ILE A 225 -0.01 17.85 -0.70
C ILE A 225 1.17 16.98 -1.16
N TRP A 226 2.20 17.59 -1.78
CA TRP A 226 3.35 16.87 -2.33
C TRP A 226 4.05 15.94 -1.32
N PRO A 227 4.21 16.30 -0.04
CA PRO A 227 4.74 15.38 0.98
C PRO A 227 3.91 14.10 1.13
N THR A 228 2.59 14.20 1.04
CA THR A 228 1.69 13.03 1.09
C THR A 228 1.81 12.19 -0.17
N VAL A 229 1.90 12.84 -1.33
CA VAL A 229 2.09 12.13 -2.62
C VAL A 229 3.39 11.34 -2.62
N THR A 230 4.50 11.95 -2.21
CA THR A 230 5.80 11.27 -2.11
C THR A 230 5.79 10.13 -1.10
N THR A 231 5.14 10.31 0.06
CA THR A 231 4.99 9.26 1.06
C THR A 231 4.24 8.05 0.50
N LEU A 232 3.11 8.26 -0.16
CA LEU A 232 2.34 7.16 -0.77
C LEU A 232 3.08 6.52 -1.94
N MET A 233 3.87 7.28 -2.70
CA MET A 233 4.73 6.71 -3.75
C MET A 233 5.81 5.80 -3.16
N VAL A 234 6.48 6.21 -2.07
CA VAL A 234 7.49 5.39 -1.38
C VAL A 234 6.85 4.12 -0.81
N VAL A 235 5.68 4.23 -0.17
CA VAL A 235 4.92 3.06 0.31
C VAL A 235 4.54 2.15 -0.86
N GLY A 236 4.06 2.70 -1.97
CA GLY A 236 3.74 1.96 -3.19
C GLY A 236 4.95 1.21 -3.75
N PHE A 237 6.12 1.85 -3.76
CA PHE A 237 7.37 1.22 -4.17
C PHE A 237 7.74 0.04 -3.26
N SER A 238 7.63 0.20 -1.94
CA SER A 238 7.88 -0.90 -0.99
C SER A 238 6.93 -2.08 -1.19
N ARG A 239 5.67 -1.83 -1.51
CA ARG A 239 4.64 -2.87 -1.73
C ARG A 239 4.87 -3.72 -2.98
N ILE A 240 5.63 -3.25 -3.97
CA ILE A 240 5.94 -4.01 -5.19
C ILE A 240 6.57 -5.35 -4.85
N PHE A 241 7.43 -5.39 -3.83
CA PHE A 241 8.11 -6.62 -3.44
C PHE A 241 7.28 -7.51 -2.51
N THR A 242 6.27 -6.97 -1.84
CA THR A 242 5.52 -7.69 -0.80
C THR A 242 4.11 -8.12 -1.21
N GLU A 243 3.37 -7.29 -1.93
CA GLU A 243 1.94 -7.54 -2.21
C GLU A 243 1.65 -8.26 -3.52
N GLN A 244 2.56 -8.24 -4.49
CA GLN A 244 2.36 -8.95 -5.76
C GLN A 244 2.14 -10.45 -5.59
N TRP A 245 2.71 -11.05 -4.54
CA TRP A 245 2.51 -12.44 -4.22
C TRP A 245 1.08 -12.78 -3.83
N GLN A 246 0.32 -11.84 -3.27
CA GLN A 246 -1.09 -12.08 -2.93
C GLN A 246 -1.95 -12.23 -4.18
N VAL A 247 -1.74 -11.36 -5.17
CA VAL A 247 -2.49 -11.40 -6.43
C VAL A 247 -2.08 -12.60 -7.27
N LEU A 248 -0.79 -12.94 -7.30
CA LEU A 248 -0.31 -14.15 -7.96
C LEU A 248 -0.83 -15.44 -7.31
N ARG A 249 -0.98 -15.50 -5.97
CA ARG A 249 -1.66 -16.61 -5.29
C ARG A 249 -3.12 -16.73 -5.72
N PHE A 250 -3.78 -15.60 -5.91
CA PHE A 250 -5.16 -15.57 -6.39
C PHE A 250 -5.28 -16.11 -7.81
N CYS A 251 -4.36 -15.72 -8.70
CA CYS A 251 -4.27 -16.27 -10.05
C CYS A 251 -3.84 -17.74 -10.07
N ARG A 252 -3.13 -18.22 -9.04
CA ARG A 252 -2.69 -19.62 -8.91
C ARG A 252 -3.83 -20.61 -8.67
N CYS A 253 -4.94 -20.17 -8.13
CA CYS A 253 -6.17 -21.00 -8.06
C CYS A 253 -6.82 -21.22 -9.43
N ILE A 254 -6.33 -20.59 -10.49
CA ILE A 254 -6.65 -20.89 -11.87
C ILE A 254 -5.64 -21.97 -12.30
N PRO A 255 -6.05 -23.12 -12.83
CA PRO A 255 -5.13 -24.09 -13.37
C PRO A 255 -4.46 -23.46 -14.61
N VAL A 256 -3.44 -22.67 -14.40
CA VAL A 256 -2.50 -22.32 -15.46
C VAL A 256 -1.79 -23.61 -15.79
N ARG A 257 -2.09 -24.18 -16.98
CA ARG A 257 -1.39 -25.32 -17.56
C ARG A 257 0.09 -25.23 -17.21
N ARG A 258 0.59 -26.23 -16.57
CA ARG A 258 1.92 -26.72 -16.18
C ARG A 258 3.22 -26.09 -16.72
N THR A 259 3.26 -24.92 -17.27
CA THR A 259 4.47 -24.38 -17.89
C THR A 259 5.43 -23.64 -16.95
N ILE A 260 5.01 -23.27 -15.74
CA ILE A 260 5.87 -22.55 -14.79
C ILE A 260 6.31 -23.44 -13.62
N TRP A 261 5.61 -24.54 -13.34
CA TRP A 261 5.88 -25.44 -12.23
C TRP A 261 6.80 -26.61 -12.56
N ASP A 262 6.85 -27.03 -13.78
CA ASP A 262 7.77 -28.09 -14.23
C ASP A 262 9.26 -27.65 -14.17
N ILE A 263 9.52 -26.34 -14.02
CA ILE A 263 10.88 -25.78 -13.86
C ILE A 263 11.32 -25.71 -12.38
N ILE A 264 10.38 -25.83 -11.44
CA ILE A 264 10.69 -25.73 -9.97
C ILE A 264 10.71 -27.10 -9.31
N SER A 265 10.20 -28.14 -9.97
CA SER A 265 10.11 -29.50 -9.41
C SER A 265 11.12 -30.49 -10.02
N THR A 266 12.01 -30.06 -10.89
CA THR A 266 13.23 -30.76 -11.29
C THR A 266 14.44 -30.04 -10.74
#